data_cd7a610161d6d8a9a60efa51e5068203
#
_entry.id   cd7a610161d6d8a9a60efa51e5068203
#
_cell.length_a   1.000
_cell.length_b   1.000
_cell.length_c   1.000
_cell.angle_alpha   90.00
_cell.angle_beta   90.00
_cell.angle_gamma   90.00
#
_symmetry.space_group_name_H-M   'P 1'
#
loop_
_entity.id
_entity.type
_entity.pdbx_description
1 polymer ?
#
loop_
_entity_poly.entity_id
_entity_poly.type
_entity_poly.pdbx_seq_one_letter_code
_entity_poly.pdbx_strand_id
1 'polypeptide(L)'
;METNNFNDDLNTNTVQSYEDACQLLGIKPTYPKFVQCAKIDRPSMIAYHKLIIIIRALNLLPNSKPWIPDFNKLYESKYRIWWNIIDNKLSFALTANTPSSAYAPFGSRLLFRSRPLAEYCAKQFKDLWQDYLIINQE
;
A
#
# COMPACT_ATOMS: atom_id res chain seq x y z
N MET A 1 9.62 18.82 -2.46
CA MET A 1 9.13 18.91 -3.84
C MET A 1 8.97 17.52 -4.42
N GLU A 2 7.82 17.25 -4.92
CA GLU A 2 7.59 15.98 -5.59
C GLU A 2 8.26 15.96 -6.93
N THR A 3 8.98 14.89 -7.18
CA THR A 3 9.71 14.73 -8.43
C THR A 3 9.13 13.55 -9.18
N ASN A 4 9.10 13.65 -10.48
CA ASN A 4 8.83 12.53 -11.37
C ASN A 4 7.40 12.01 -11.35
N ASN A 5 6.43 12.91 -11.56
CA ASN A 5 5.03 12.54 -11.74
C ASN A 5 4.85 11.56 -12.91
N PHE A 6 5.73 11.62 -13.91
CA PHE A 6 5.69 10.72 -15.06
C PHE A 6 5.82 9.25 -14.62
N ASN A 7 6.75 8.96 -13.70
CA ASN A 7 6.93 7.59 -13.20
C ASN A 7 5.73 7.16 -12.34
N ASP A 8 5.15 8.10 -11.57
CA ASP A 8 3.96 7.81 -10.78
C ASP A 8 2.78 7.45 -11.69
N ASP A 9 2.56 8.24 -12.75
CA ASP A 9 1.49 7.99 -13.71
C ASP A 9 1.69 6.64 -14.39
N LEU A 10 2.92 6.29 -14.75
CA LEU A 10 3.21 5.00 -15.36
C LEU A 10 2.84 3.87 -14.42
N ASN A 11 3.23 3.97 -13.16
CA ASN A 11 2.97 2.91 -12.19
C ASN A 11 1.47 2.78 -11.88
N THR A 12 0.75 3.89 -11.73
CA THR A 12 -0.69 3.83 -11.48
C THR A 12 -1.47 3.32 -12.68
N ASN A 13 -1.03 3.62 -13.90
CA ASN A 13 -1.66 3.08 -15.10
C ASN A 13 -1.40 1.59 -15.27
N THR A 14 -0.24 1.11 -14.83
CA THR A 14 0.16 -0.28 -14.97
C THR A 14 -0.46 -1.17 -13.89
N VAL A 15 -0.49 -0.69 -12.64
CA VAL A 15 -0.91 -1.49 -11.48
C VAL A 15 -2.37 -1.18 -11.15
N GLN A 16 -3.27 -1.91 -11.78
CA GLN A 16 -4.71 -1.76 -11.54
C GLN A 16 -5.31 -2.92 -10.75
N SER A 17 -4.50 -3.96 -10.50
CA SER A 17 -4.90 -5.15 -9.76
C SER A 17 -3.71 -5.77 -9.06
N TYR A 18 -3.97 -6.72 -8.17
CA TYR A 18 -2.91 -7.51 -7.56
C TYR A 18 -2.09 -8.26 -8.63
N GLU A 19 -2.79 -8.83 -9.61
CA GLU A 19 -2.14 -9.55 -10.71
C GLU A 19 -1.21 -8.64 -11.50
N ASP A 20 -1.62 -7.40 -11.77
CA ASP A 20 -0.78 -6.42 -12.44
C ASP A 20 0.48 -6.12 -11.63
N ALA A 21 0.34 -5.98 -10.32
CA ALA A 21 1.48 -5.73 -9.43
C ALA A 21 2.47 -6.90 -9.47
N CYS A 22 1.96 -8.11 -9.42
CA CYS A 22 2.80 -9.31 -9.50
C CYS A 22 3.54 -9.38 -10.85
N GLN A 23 2.86 -9.08 -11.93
CA GLN A 23 3.47 -9.07 -13.25
C GLN A 23 4.59 -8.05 -13.33
N LEU A 24 4.35 -6.84 -12.83
CA LEU A 24 5.37 -5.78 -12.83
C LEU A 24 6.59 -6.17 -12.01
N LEU A 25 6.40 -6.89 -10.90
CA LEU A 25 7.49 -7.34 -10.03
C LEU A 25 8.11 -8.66 -10.48
N GLY A 26 7.57 -9.31 -11.51
CA GLY A 26 8.08 -10.59 -12.01
C GLY A 26 7.84 -11.76 -11.07
N ILE A 27 6.75 -11.74 -10.32
CA ILE A 27 6.39 -12.82 -9.40
C ILE A 27 5.03 -13.42 -9.80
N LYS A 28 4.76 -14.64 -9.33
CA LYS A 28 3.49 -15.30 -9.59
C LYS A 28 2.37 -14.67 -8.77
N PRO A 29 1.15 -14.52 -9.33
CA PRO A 29 0.03 -13.90 -8.60
C PRO A 29 -0.67 -14.89 -7.66
N THR A 30 0.09 -15.73 -6.99
CA THR A 30 -0.43 -16.64 -5.97
C THR A 30 -0.30 -15.99 -4.60
N TYR A 31 -1.04 -16.51 -3.63
CA TYR A 31 -0.95 -16.02 -2.26
C TYR A 31 -1.35 -17.12 -1.29
N PRO A 32 -0.81 -17.10 -0.06
CA PRO A 32 -1.20 -18.08 0.96
C PRO A 32 -2.67 -17.91 1.33
N LYS A 33 -3.33 -19.03 1.65
CA LYS A 33 -4.73 -18.99 2.08
C LYS A 33 -4.89 -18.80 3.58
N PHE A 34 -3.77 -18.86 4.32
CA PHE A 34 -3.75 -18.67 5.77
C PHE A 34 -4.70 -19.62 6.51
N VAL A 35 -4.74 -20.87 6.05
CA VAL A 35 -5.68 -21.86 6.61
C VAL A 35 -5.36 -22.23 8.05
N GLN A 36 -4.14 -21.96 8.52
CA GLN A 36 -3.74 -22.20 9.90
C GLN A 36 -4.10 -21.05 10.83
N CYS A 37 -4.53 -19.91 10.27
CA CYS A 37 -5.02 -18.79 11.04
C CYS A 37 -6.51 -18.95 11.34
N ALA A 38 -6.99 -18.28 12.38
CA ALA A 38 -8.41 -18.24 12.64
C ALA A 38 -9.17 -17.75 11.41
N LYS A 39 -10.31 -18.36 11.14
CA LYS A 39 -11.08 -18.05 9.92
C LYS A 39 -11.41 -16.56 9.82
N ILE A 40 -11.73 -15.94 10.96
CA ILE A 40 -12.10 -14.51 11.00
C ILE A 40 -10.93 -13.61 10.57
N ASP A 41 -9.68 -14.05 10.74
CA ASP A 41 -8.49 -13.26 10.43
C ASP A 41 -7.96 -13.46 9.03
N ARG A 42 -8.41 -14.51 8.33
CA ARG A 42 -7.88 -14.84 7.00
C ARG A 42 -8.07 -13.74 5.97
N PRO A 43 -9.23 -13.08 5.88
CA PRO A 43 -9.38 -11.99 4.91
C PRO A 43 -8.38 -10.86 5.15
N SER A 44 -8.10 -10.51 6.40
CA SER A 44 -7.13 -9.48 6.74
C SER A 44 -5.73 -9.87 6.33
N MET A 45 -5.33 -11.12 6.60
CA MET A 45 -4.00 -11.61 6.25
C MET A 45 -3.80 -11.67 4.75
N ILE A 46 -4.80 -12.13 4.02
CA ILE A 46 -4.74 -12.17 2.55
C ILE A 46 -4.64 -10.75 1.98
N ALA A 47 -5.47 -9.83 2.49
CA ALA A 47 -5.47 -8.45 2.04
C ALA A 47 -4.11 -7.79 2.30
N TYR A 48 -3.55 -7.99 3.49
CA TYR A 48 -2.24 -7.43 3.82
C TYR A 48 -1.15 -7.95 2.87
N HIS A 49 -1.15 -9.26 2.63
CA HIS A 49 -0.20 -9.86 1.69
C HIS A 49 -0.29 -9.21 0.31
N LYS A 50 -1.51 -9.01 -0.18
CA LYS A 50 -1.71 -8.38 -1.48
C LYS A 50 -1.31 -6.91 -1.47
N LEU A 51 -1.66 -6.18 -0.41
CA LEU A 51 -1.33 -4.75 -0.30
C LEU A 51 0.17 -4.49 -0.31
N ILE A 52 0.95 -5.28 0.43
CA ILE A 52 2.40 -5.03 0.47
C ILE A 52 3.04 -5.25 -0.90
N ILE A 53 2.53 -6.17 -1.70
CA ILE A 53 3.01 -6.41 -3.06
C ILE A 53 2.57 -5.29 -3.99
N ILE A 54 1.30 -4.87 -3.90
CA ILE A 54 0.78 -3.74 -4.68
C ILE A 54 1.57 -2.46 -4.39
N ILE A 55 1.81 -2.18 -3.11
CA ILE A 55 2.54 -0.98 -2.70
C ILE A 55 3.98 -1.03 -3.21
N ARG A 56 4.62 -2.20 -3.12
CA ARG A 56 5.98 -2.36 -3.66
C ARG A 56 6.03 -2.06 -5.15
N ALA A 57 5.04 -2.54 -5.90
CA ALA A 57 4.97 -2.29 -7.34
C ALA A 57 4.71 -0.80 -7.64
N LEU A 58 3.80 -0.17 -6.90
CA LEU A 58 3.51 1.25 -7.09
C LEU A 58 4.72 2.12 -6.78
N ASN A 59 5.53 1.72 -5.83
CA ASN A 59 6.71 2.47 -5.40
C ASN A 59 7.95 2.25 -6.29
N LEU A 60 7.88 1.39 -7.32
CA LEU A 60 9.06 1.14 -8.14
C LEU A 60 9.60 2.43 -8.73
N LEU A 61 10.90 2.59 -8.61
CA LEU A 61 11.63 3.70 -9.20
C LEU A 61 11.87 3.42 -10.68
N PRO A 62 12.27 4.43 -11.47
CA PRO A 62 12.74 4.19 -12.83
C PRO A 62 13.81 3.10 -12.85
N ASN A 63 13.86 2.32 -13.93
CA ASN A 63 14.73 1.15 -14.08
C ASN A 63 14.34 -0.02 -13.17
N SER A 64 13.10 -0.06 -12.71
CA SER A 64 12.55 -1.13 -11.89
C SER A 64 13.29 -1.36 -10.57
N LYS A 65 13.92 -0.34 -10.04
CA LYS A 65 14.57 -0.43 -8.73
C LYS A 65 13.54 -0.31 -7.63
N PRO A 66 13.64 -1.15 -6.58
CA PRO A 66 12.73 -1.01 -5.44
C PRO A 66 13.01 0.28 -4.68
N TRP A 67 11.94 0.94 -4.25
CA TRP A 67 12.05 2.05 -3.32
C TRP A 67 11.90 1.50 -1.90
N ILE A 68 12.88 1.80 -1.06
CA ILE A 68 12.86 1.38 0.35
C ILE A 68 12.96 2.65 1.18
N PRO A 69 11.94 2.95 2.00
CA PRO A 69 11.99 4.16 2.84
C PRO A 69 13.13 4.06 3.85
N ASP A 70 13.87 5.14 3.98
CA ASP A 70 14.99 5.23 4.91
C ASP A 70 14.64 6.22 6.02
N PHE A 71 14.43 5.72 7.22
CA PHE A 71 14.04 6.55 8.35
C PHE A 71 15.20 7.38 8.90
N ASN A 72 16.41 7.14 8.41
CA ASN A 72 17.55 7.99 8.73
C ASN A 72 17.63 9.23 7.83
N LYS A 73 16.90 9.23 6.72
CA LYS A 73 16.86 10.38 5.81
C LYS A 73 15.71 11.30 6.20
N LEU A 74 16.04 12.41 6.84
CA LEU A 74 15.04 13.36 7.33
C LEU A 74 14.29 14.08 6.23
N TYR A 75 14.90 14.18 5.04
CA TYR A 75 14.33 14.91 3.90
C TYR A 75 13.55 14.02 2.95
N GLU A 76 13.61 12.73 3.14
CA GLU A 76 12.85 11.80 2.29
C GLU A 76 11.39 11.81 2.72
N SER A 77 10.51 12.17 1.79
CA SER A 77 9.08 12.12 2.04
C SER A 77 8.59 10.68 2.05
N LYS A 78 7.77 10.35 3.02
CA LYS A 78 7.20 9.01 3.19
C LYS A 78 5.73 9.21 3.53
N TYR A 79 4.85 8.83 2.62
CA TYR A 79 3.43 9.11 2.74
C TYR A 79 2.68 7.90 3.25
N ARG A 80 1.72 8.13 4.13
CA ARG A 80 0.82 7.11 4.65
C ARG A 80 -0.62 7.54 4.41
N ILE A 81 -1.52 6.57 4.42
CA ILE A 81 -2.94 6.81 4.21
C ILE A 81 -3.64 6.88 5.56
N TRP A 82 -4.46 7.92 5.75
CA TRP A 82 -5.36 8.03 6.88
C TRP A 82 -6.77 7.71 6.45
N TRP A 83 -7.45 6.89 7.24
CA TRP A 83 -8.82 6.49 7.00
C TRP A 83 -9.73 7.00 8.12
N ASN A 84 -10.95 7.40 7.77
CA ASN A 84 -12.03 7.51 8.72
C ASN A 84 -12.81 6.19 8.72
N ILE A 85 -13.38 5.84 9.86
CA ILE A 85 -14.22 4.64 9.97
C ILE A 85 -15.63 5.10 10.30
N ILE A 86 -16.57 4.82 9.42
CA ILE A 86 -17.97 5.19 9.56
C ILE A 86 -18.80 3.93 9.29
N ASP A 87 -19.60 3.50 10.26
CA ASP A 87 -20.41 2.29 10.17
C ASP A 87 -19.57 1.06 9.77
N ASN A 88 -18.41 0.91 10.40
CA ASN A 88 -17.47 -0.18 10.15
C ASN A 88 -16.94 -0.21 8.72
N LYS A 89 -16.99 0.90 8.02
CA LYS A 89 -16.44 1.02 6.66
C LYS A 89 -15.42 2.13 6.59
N LEU A 90 -14.40 1.91 5.77
CA LEU A 90 -13.35 2.89 5.56
C LEU A 90 -13.84 3.98 4.62
N SER A 91 -13.47 5.21 4.94
CA SER A 91 -13.63 6.36 4.07
C SER A 91 -12.29 7.06 4.01
N PHE A 92 -11.79 7.33 2.80
CA PHE A 92 -10.51 7.99 2.64
C PHE A 92 -10.55 9.38 3.27
N ALA A 93 -9.60 9.65 4.16
CA ALA A 93 -9.49 10.97 4.81
C ALA A 93 -8.43 11.83 4.12
N LEU A 94 -7.17 11.38 4.17
CA LEU A 94 -6.07 12.14 3.59
C LEU A 94 -4.82 11.26 3.57
N THR A 95 -3.78 11.75 2.91
CA THR A 95 -2.43 11.21 3.03
C THR A 95 -1.59 12.15 3.88
N ALA A 96 -0.69 11.58 4.66
CA ALA A 96 0.20 12.36 5.53
C ALA A 96 1.64 11.98 5.28
N ASN A 97 2.53 12.97 5.32
CA ASN A 97 3.96 12.77 5.17
C ASN A 97 4.59 12.48 6.54
N THR A 98 5.46 11.46 6.57
CA THR A 98 6.24 11.12 7.77
C THR A 98 7.70 11.03 7.36
N PRO A 99 8.40 12.17 7.26
CA PRO A 99 9.79 12.15 6.75
C PRO A 99 10.74 11.40 7.68
N SER A 100 10.51 11.49 8.98
CA SER A 100 11.32 10.79 9.96
C SER A 100 10.43 10.56 11.17
N SER A 101 10.62 9.45 11.88
CA SER A 101 9.74 9.18 13.01
C SER A 101 10.42 8.31 14.05
N ALA A 102 10.31 8.73 15.29
CA ALA A 102 10.56 7.87 16.44
C ALA A 102 9.42 6.88 16.64
N TYR A 103 8.32 7.08 15.94
CA TYR A 103 7.15 6.20 15.96
C TYR A 103 7.00 5.54 14.60
N ALA A 104 6.59 4.29 14.60
CA ALA A 104 6.43 3.54 13.36
C ALA A 104 5.07 2.84 13.30
N PRO A 105 3.96 3.59 13.33
CA PRO A 105 2.63 2.95 13.35
C PRO A 105 2.30 2.23 12.05
N PHE A 106 2.97 2.56 10.95
CA PHE A 106 2.68 1.98 9.64
C PHE A 106 3.81 1.12 9.10
N GLY A 107 5.04 1.32 9.57
CA GLY A 107 6.20 0.58 9.09
C GLY A 107 6.53 0.86 7.64
N SER A 108 7.59 0.20 7.17
CA SER A 108 8.13 0.45 5.82
C SER A 108 7.21 -0.02 4.71
N ARG A 109 6.46 -1.09 4.94
CA ARG A 109 5.70 -1.75 3.87
C ARG A 109 4.44 -1.02 3.46
N LEU A 110 3.93 -0.12 4.30
CA LEU A 110 2.67 0.60 4.04
C LEU A 110 2.91 2.07 3.71
N LEU A 111 4.14 2.44 3.39
CA LEU A 111 4.50 3.80 3.04
C LEU A 111 4.68 3.94 1.53
N PHE A 112 4.42 5.13 1.03
CA PHE A 112 4.52 5.46 -0.38
C PHE A 112 5.54 6.56 -0.59
N ARG A 113 6.24 6.51 -1.73
CA ARG A 113 7.25 7.52 -2.05
C ARG A 113 6.66 8.85 -2.53
N SER A 114 5.37 8.85 -2.87
CA SER A 114 4.70 10.09 -3.29
C SER A 114 3.25 10.08 -2.86
N ARG A 115 2.69 11.29 -2.73
CA ARG A 115 1.29 11.47 -2.40
C ARG A 115 0.34 10.89 -3.47
N PRO A 116 0.58 11.11 -4.77
CA PRO A 116 -0.31 10.52 -5.80
C PRO A 116 -0.39 9.01 -5.74
N LEU A 117 0.73 8.32 -5.45
CA LEU A 117 0.72 6.86 -5.32
C LEU A 117 -0.12 6.42 -4.12
N ALA A 118 0.00 7.12 -2.99
CA ALA A 118 -0.79 6.79 -1.80
C ALA A 118 -2.28 6.99 -2.05
N GLU A 119 -2.65 8.11 -2.66
CA GLU A 119 -4.04 8.41 -2.97
C GLU A 119 -4.63 7.40 -3.96
N TYR A 120 -3.86 7.05 -4.97
CA TYR A 120 -4.29 6.03 -5.94
C TYR A 120 -4.56 4.70 -5.25
N CYS A 121 -3.62 4.25 -4.42
CA CYS A 121 -3.77 2.97 -3.73
C CYS A 121 -4.99 2.98 -2.81
N ALA A 122 -5.23 4.09 -2.11
CA ALA A 122 -6.39 4.20 -1.23
C ALA A 122 -7.71 4.06 -2.01
N LYS A 123 -7.79 4.65 -3.19
CA LYS A 123 -9.01 4.65 -3.99
C LYS A 123 -9.18 3.36 -4.78
N GLN A 124 -8.12 2.92 -5.46
CA GLN A 124 -8.19 1.75 -6.33
C GLN A 124 -8.34 0.45 -5.55
N PHE A 125 -7.69 0.36 -4.40
CA PHE A 125 -7.63 -0.87 -3.62
C PHE A 125 -8.35 -0.76 -2.28
N LYS A 126 -9.37 0.07 -2.22
CA LYS A 126 -10.12 0.31 -0.98
C LYS A 126 -10.65 -0.98 -0.37
N ASP A 127 -11.11 -1.91 -1.19
CA ASP A 127 -11.66 -3.17 -0.69
C ASP A 127 -10.63 -4.00 0.06
N LEU A 128 -9.37 -4.00 -0.42
CA LEU A 128 -8.29 -4.67 0.29
C LEU A 128 -7.97 -3.99 1.62
N TRP A 129 -7.97 -2.66 1.63
CA TRP A 129 -7.77 -1.92 2.88
C TRP A 129 -8.90 -2.19 3.87
N GLN A 130 -10.14 -2.29 3.39
CA GLN A 130 -11.29 -2.63 4.23
C GLN A 130 -11.10 -4.00 4.87
N ASP A 131 -10.75 -5.01 4.07
CA ASP A 131 -10.54 -6.37 4.58
C ASP A 131 -9.37 -6.43 5.55
N TYR A 132 -8.33 -5.64 5.32
CA TYR A 132 -7.15 -5.63 6.16
C TYR A 132 -7.43 -5.00 7.52
N LEU A 133 -8.14 -3.88 7.55
CA LEU A 133 -8.25 -3.06 8.75
C LEU A 133 -9.50 -3.33 9.58
N ILE A 134 -10.57 -3.83 8.99
CA ILE A 134 -11.86 -3.99 9.67
C ILE A 134 -12.25 -5.47 9.67
N ILE A 135 -12.60 -5.98 10.85
CA ILE A 135 -13.12 -7.34 10.97
C ILE A 135 -14.50 -7.39 10.30
N ASN A 136 -14.67 -8.36 9.41
CA ASN A 136 -15.95 -8.54 8.74
C ASN A 136 -16.99 -9.05 9.74
N GLN A 137 -18.07 -8.31 9.87
CA GLN A 137 -19.16 -8.64 10.78
C GLN A 137 -20.32 -9.19 9.96
N GLU A 138 -20.40 -10.48 9.89
CA GLU A 138 -21.54 -11.15 9.27
C GLU A 138 -22.53 -11.56 10.33
#